data_f6d658ce48f8071df8be36ae8192e91f
#
_entry.id   f6d658ce48f8071df8be36ae8192e91f
#
_cell.length_a   1.000
_cell.length_b   1.000
_cell.length_c   1.000
_cell.angle_alpha   90.00
_cell.angle_beta   90.00
_cell.angle_gamma   90.00
#
_symmetry.space_group_name_H-M   'P 1'
#
loop_
_entity.id
_entity.type
_entity.pdbx_description
1 polymer ?
#
loop_
_entity_poly.entity_id
_entity_poly.type
_entity_poly.pdbx_seq_one_letter_code
_entity_poly.pdbx_strand_id
1 'polypeptide(L)'
;MTLMRLLIINPGSTSTKISVFEEDAEICRKTVVHHSEELKAFPKIMDQLDYRRELILRELKQAGFTMEDFDAVCSRGGLVRHIPSGTYRINDRVIEDLRRCINGEHASNLGPVLAKGLGDRVGIPSYFADPIVVDELQELARYSGFAGMERESIFHALNHKSVARKAAAGLGKRYEELNLIVAHLGGGVSVGAHRKGKVIDVFNTREEGAMCMDRGGSVPTSRVIEFCFSGVSKGEARRVLCRESGIYSYLKTREFREVEEKAFAGDSEAMTVFRVFAYQLAKDIGAMGAVLEFQVDGIILTGGIAHSDRLCAEITRYVRELAPVLRMPGEEEMRALAESALRVLHGEEANTY
;
A
#
# COMPACT_ATOMS: atom_id res chain seq x y z
N MET A 1 26.54 -21.43 5.33
CA MET A 1 25.59 -20.54 6.04
C MET A 1 24.26 -21.27 6.06
N THR A 2 23.59 -21.34 7.20
CA THR A 2 22.23 -21.88 7.29
C THR A 2 21.31 -20.90 6.59
N LEU A 3 20.44 -21.39 5.70
CA LEU A 3 19.47 -20.55 4.99
C LEU A 3 18.46 -20.00 6.01
N MET A 4 18.19 -18.70 5.94
CA MET A 4 17.21 -18.04 6.81
C MET A 4 15.79 -18.33 6.33
N ARG A 5 14.94 -18.79 7.25
CA ARG A 5 13.54 -19.08 6.94
C ARG A 5 12.60 -18.11 7.64
N LEU A 6 11.71 -17.51 6.88
CA LEU A 6 10.79 -16.45 7.32
C LEU A 6 9.33 -16.87 7.19
N LEU A 7 8.54 -16.54 8.21
CA LEU A 7 7.08 -16.52 8.11
C LEU A 7 6.62 -15.09 7.83
N ILE A 8 5.91 -14.91 6.72
CA ILE A 8 5.34 -13.62 6.32
C ILE A 8 3.82 -13.66 6.49
N ILE A 9 3.25 -12.62 7.14
CA ILE A 9 1.82 -12.53 7.46
C ILE A 9 1.26 -11.20 6.96
N ASN A 10 0.22 -11.27 6.13
CA ASN A 10 -0.48 -10.10 5.61
C ASN A 10 -2.00 -10.25 5.80
N PRO A 11 -2.56 -9.78 6.92
CA PRO A 11 -3.99 -9.84 7.18
C PRO A 11 -4.73 -8.74 6.41
N GLY A 12 -5.70 -9.15 5.62
CA GLY A 12 -6.70 -8.30 4.98
C GLY A 12 -8.08 -8.43 5.65
N SER A 13 -9.06 -7.67 5.16
CA SER A 13 -10.42 -7.65 5.72
C SER A 13 -11.10 -9.01 5.63
N THR A 14 -11.02 -9.68 4.49
CA THR A 14 -11.69 -10.96 4.18
C THR A 14 -10.75 -12.14 4.04
N SER A 15 -9.44 -11.93 4.23
CA SER A 15 -8.46 -13.01 4.13
C SER A 15 -7.21 -12.70 4.93
N THR A 16 -6.43 -13.73 5.24
CA THR A 16 -5.06 -13.62 5.73
C THR A 16 -4.15 -14.38 4.77
N LYS A 17 -3.22 -13.66 4.14
CA LYS A 17 -2.18 -14.27 3.33
C LYS A 17 -1.00 -14.62 4.22
N ILE A 18 -0.46 -15.82 4.06
CA ILE A 18 0.79 -16.26 4.69
C ILE A 18 1.71 -16.79 3.61
N SER A 19 3.01 -16.56 3.78
CA SER A 19 4.04 -17.13 2.93
C SER A 19 5.24 -17.56 3.77
N VAL A 20 5.88 -18.62 3.33
CA VAL A 20 7.16 -19.09 3.85
C VAL A 20 8.22 -18.78 2.82
N PHE A 21 9.25 -18.06 3.25
CA PHE A 21 10.43 -17.78 2.44
C PHE A 21 11.64 -18.51 3.02
N GLU A 22 12.48 -19.02 2.14
CA GLU A 22 13.82 -19.52 2.45
C GLU A 22 14.79 -18.64 1.66
N GLU A 23 15.48 -17.75 2.35
CA GLU A 23 16.14 -16.57 1.76
C GLU A 23 15.13 -15.80 0.90
N ASP A 24 15.46 -15.50 -0.34
CA ASP A 24 14.61 -14.78 -1.30
C ASP A 24 13.60 -15.68 -2.04
N ALA A 25 13.64 -16.99 -1.82
CA ALA A 25 12.75 -17.96 -2.47
C ALA A 25 11.45 -18.15 -1.67
N GLU A 26 10.31 -17.85 -2.29
CA GLU A 26 9.02 -18.20 -1.72
C GLU A 26 8.71 -19.69 -1.93
N ILE A 27 8.80 -20.48 -0.85
CA ILE A 27 8.63 -21.95 -0.90
C ILE A 27 7.20 -22.40 -0.55
N CYS A 28 6.40 -21.53 0.07
CA CYS A 28 4.99 -21.82 0.35
C CYS A 28 4.18 -20.52 0.36
N ARG A 29 2.99 -20.52 -0.23
CA ARG A 29 2.00 -19.45 -0.13
C ARG A 29 0.62 -20.03 0.14
N LYS A 30 -0.09 -19.45 1.10
CA LYS A 30 -1.47 -19.78 1.43
C LYS A 30 -2.31 -18.51 1.58
N THR A 31 -3.56 -18.60 1.19
CA THR A 31 -4.56 -17.55 1.44
C THR A 31 -5.69 -18.15 2.26
N VAL A 32 -5.78 -17.74 3.50
CA VAL A 32 -6.88 -18.13 4.39
C VAL A 32 -8.03 -17.16 4.18
N VAL A 33 -9.10 -17.63 3.57
CA VAL A 33 -10.32 -16.85 3.36
C VAL A 33 -11.15 -16.87 4.64
N HIS A 34 -11.67 -15.72 5.04
CA HIS A 34 -12.58 -15.56 6.18
C HIS A 34 -13.99 -15.27 5.68
N HIS A 35 -14.93 -16.15 5.98
CA HIS A 35 -16.31 -15.97 5.55
C HIS A 35 -16.99 -14.85 6.37
N SER A 36 -17.80 -14.04 5.68
CA SER A 36 -18.47 -12.89 6.30
C SER A 36 -19.29 -13.26 7.53
N GLU A 37 -19.91 -14.44 7.52
CA GLU A 37 -20.71 -14.93 8.66
C GLU A 37 -19.84 -15.20 9.90
N GLU A 38 -18.64 -15.76 9.72
CA GLU A 38 -17.71 -16.01 10.82
C GLU A 38 -17.21 -14.69 11.40
N LEU A 39 -16.92 -13.70 10.52
CA LEU A 39 -16.42 -12.39 10.95
C LEU A 39 -17.45 -11.56 11.70
N LYS A 40 -18.76 -11.79 11.48
CA LYS A 40 -19.82 -11.10 12.23
C LYS A 40 -19.81 -11.41 13.73
N ALA A 41 -19.21 -12.54 14.14
CA ALA A 41 -19.07 -12.89 15.55
C ALA A 41 -18.09 -11.98 16.32
N PHE A 42 -17.31 -11.18 15.62
CA PHE A 42 -16.25 -10.33 16.17
C PHE A 42 -16.61 -8.84 16.03
N PRO A 43 -17.08 -8.18 17.12
CA PRO A 43 -17.44 -6.76 17.08
C PRO A 43 -16.30 -5.83 16.71
N LYS A 44 -15.06 -6.19 17.11
CA LYS A 44 -13.83 -5.42 16.80
C LYS A 44 -12.83 -6.27 16.04
N ILE A 45 -11.99 -5.61 15.26
CA ILE A 45 -10.92 -6.30 14.53
C ILE A 45 -10.00 -7.10 15.47
N MET A 46 -9.65 -6.54 16.61
CA MET A 46 -8.76 -7.21 17.58
C MET A 46 -9.35 -8.49 18.17
N ASP A 47 -10.66 -8.63 18.19
CA ASP A 47 -11.33 -9.86 18.68
C ASP A 47 -11.07 -11.06 17.76
N GLN A 48 -10.60 -10.82 16.52
CA GLN A 48 -10.28 -11.86 15.54
C GLN A 48 -8.89 -12.50 15.75
N LEU A 49 -8.09 -12.03 16.71
CA LEU A 49 -6.68 -12.45 16.88
C LEU A 49 -6.53 -13.96 17.07
N ASP A 50 -7.24 -14.54 18.02
CA ASP A 50 -7.13 -15.97 18.34
C ASP A 50 -7.64 -16.82 17.16
N TYR A 51 -8.79 -16.46 16.62
CA TYR A 51 -9.35 -17.11 15.43
C TYR A 51 -8.34 -17.13 14.26
N ARG A 52 -7.75 -15.98 13.92
CA ARG A 52 -6.78 -15.91 12.80
C ARG A 52 -5.48 -16.61 13.12
N ARG A 53 -5.01 -16.55 14.36
CA ARG A 53 -3.79 -17.24 14.80
C ARG A 53 -3.93 -18.75 14.64
N GLU A 54 -5.06 -19.32 15.08
CA GLU A 54 -5.33 -20.75 14.96
C GLU A 54 -5.38 -21.21 13.50
N LEU A 55 -6.01 -20.40 12.63
CA LEU A 55 -6.03 -20.68 11.21
C LEU A 55 -4.63 -20.66 10.60
N ILE A 56 -3.80 -19.68 10.93
CA ILE A 56 -2.40 -19.60 10.47
C ILE A 56 -1.63 -20.85 10.88
N LEU A 57 -1.69 -21.23 12.15
CA LEU A 57 -0.98 -22.42 12.67
C LEU A 57 -1.47 -23.72 12.01
N ARG A 58 -2.77 -23.83 11.74
CA ARG A 58 -3.35 -24.97 11.03
C ARG A 58 -2.82 -25.07 9.61
N GLU A 59 -2.81 -23.96 8.86
CA GLU A 59 -2.32 -23.95 7.49
C GLU A 59 -0.81 -24.23 7.40
N LEU A 60 -0.02 -23.72 8.34
CA LEU A 60 1.41 -24.04 8.45
C LEU A 60 1.62 -25.54 8.69
N LYS A 61 0.89 -26.12 9.65
CA LYS A 61 0.97 -27.55 9.95
C LYS A 61 0.60 -28.42 8.74
N GLN A 62 -0.45 -28.04 7.99
CA GLN A 62 -0.85 -28.76 6.77
C GLN A 62 0.21 -28.64 5.67
N ALA A 63 0.97 -27.55 5.65
CA ALA A 63 2.09 -27.35 4.72
C ALA A 63 3.40 -27.99 5.20
N GLY A 64 3.40 -28.65 6.37
CA GLY A 64 4.57 -29.35 6.91
C GLY A 64 5.50 -28.46 7.74
N PHE A 65 5.03 -27.28 8.19
CA PHE A 65 5.83 -26.35 8.99
C PHE A 65 5.31 -26.23 10.43
N THR A 66 6.23 -25.99 11.33
CA THR A 66 5.98 -25.60 12.73
C THR A 66 6.64 -24.24 13.00
N MET A 67 6.37 -23.61 14.12
CA MET A 67 6.96 -22.29 14.43
C MET A 67 8.47 -22.38 14.68
N GLU A 68 8.98 -23.54 15.08
CA GLU A 68 10.40 -23.82 15.31
C GLU A 68 11.24 -23.87 14.03
N ASP A 69 10.56 -23.92 12.87
CA ASP A 69 11.22 -23.94 11.56
C ASP A 69 11.64 -22.54 11.09
N PHE A 70 11.24 -21.46 11.79
CA PHE A 70 11.45 -20.08 11.37
C PHE A 70 12.49 -19.35 12.20
N ASP A 71 13.27 -18.49 11.54
CA ASP A 71 14.26 -17.59 12.17
C ASP A 71 13.64 -16.23 12.53
N ALA A 72 12.58 -15.82 11.84
CA ALA A 72 11.83 -14.61 12.15
C ALA A 72 10.40 -14.63 11.58
N VAL A 73 9.54 -13.77 12.14
CA VAL A 73 8.21 -13.49 11.60
C VAL A 73 8.16 -12.03 11.11
N CYS A 74 7.68 -11.79 9.90
CA CYS A 74 7.45 -10.44 9.42
C CYS A 74 5.99 -10.25 8.98
N SER A 75 5.43 -9.10 9.29
CA SER A 75 4.06 -8.78 8.93
C SER A 75 3.94 -7.44 8.22
N ARG A 76 2.83 -7.26 7.49
CA ARG A 76 2.40 -5.92 7.10
C ARG A 76 2.18 -5.08 8.35
N GLY A 77 2.67 -3.82 8.35
CA GLY A 77 2.41 -2.86 9.40
C GLY A 77 0.94 -2.43 9.41
N GLY A 78 0.41 -2.17 10.62
CA GLY A 78 -0.92 -1.61 10.84
C GLY A 78 -0.93 -0.09 10.80
N LEU A 79 -2.04 0.50 11.29
CA LEU A 79 -2.20 1.94 11.47
C LEU A 79 -1.50 2.40 12.77
N VAL A 80 -0.17 2.27 12.77
CA VAL A 80 0.72 2.76 13.84
C VAL A 80 0.84 4.29 13.78
N ARG A 81 1.65 4.91 14.63
CA ARG A 81 2.01 6.33 14.49
C ARG A 81 2.68 6.59 13.15
N HIS A 82 2.69 7.84 12.73
CA HIS A 82 3.50 8.26 11.58
C HIS A 82 4.98 8.06 11.91
N ILE A 83 5.68 7.29 11.09
CA ILE A 83 7.07 6.87 11.28
C ILE A 83 7.82 6.92 9.95
N PRO A 84 9.15 7.10 9.96
CA PRO A 84 9.98 6.95 8.78
C PRO A 84 9.86 5.55 8.15
N SER A 85 10.24 5.44 6.88
CA SER A 85 10.36 4.15 6.20
C SER A 85 11.40 3.24 6.86
N GLY A 86 11.17 1.93 6.83
CA GLY A 86 12.11 0.92 7.29
C GLY A 86 11.46 -0.32 7.87
N THR A 87 12.32 -1.22 8.33
CA THR A 87 11.92 -2.44 9.05
C THR A 87 12.01 -2.18 10.55
N TYR A 88 10.92 -2.43 11.24
CA TYR A 88 10.78 -2.16 12.68
C TYR A 88 10.67 -3.46 13.46
N ARG A 89 11.42 -3.57 14.56
CA ARG A 89 11.20 -4.64 15.55
C ARG A 89 9.91 -4.38 16.30
N ILE A 90 9.05 -5.38 16.40
CA ILE A 90 7.78 -5.26 17.11
C ILE A 90 8.03 -5.33 18.61
N ASN A 91 7.71 -4.24 19.31
CA ASN A 91 7.77 -4.11 20.76
C ASN A 91 6.37 -3.93 21.36
N ASP A 92 6.28 -3.85 22.69
CA ASP A 92 5.00 -3.75 23.39
C ASP A 92 4.27 -2.43 23.09
N ARG A 93 5.00 -1.34 22.78
CA ARG A 93 4.40 -0.06 22.39
C ARG A 93 3.66 -0.15 21.06
N VAL A 94 4.23 -0.85 20.07
CA VAL A 94 3.52 -1.15 18.80
C VAL A 94 2.20 -1.86 19.08
N ILE A 95 2.24 -2.89 19.94
CA ILE A 95 1.07 -3.71 20.27
C ILE A 95 0.00 -2.87 20.99
N GLU A 96 0.41 -2.03 21.94
CA GLU A 96 -0.50 -1.14 22.67
C GLU A 96 -1.19 -0.15 21.74
N ASP A 97 -0.42 0.57 20.87
CA ASP A 97 -0.97 1.56 19.96
C ASP A 97 -1.94 0.93 18.95
N LEU A 98 -1.62 -0.27 18.43
CA LEU A 98 -2.51 -0.99 17.52
C LEU A 98 -3.79 -1.50 18.20
N ARG A 99 -3.72 -1.98 19.44
CA ARG A 99 -4.89 -2.40 20.22
C ARG A 99 -5.81 -1.23 20.56
N ARG A 100 -5.24 -0.06 20.81
CA ARG A 100 -5.96 1.19 21.02
C ARG A 100 -6.51 1.82 19.75
N CYS A 101 -6.11 1.31 18.58
CA CYS A 101 -6.52 1.82 17.26
C CYS A 101 -6.26 3.33 17.12
N ILE A 102 -5.08 3.82 17.53
CA ILE A 102 -4.76 5.26 17.64
C ILE A 102 -4.97 6.04 16.33
N ASN A 103 -4.77 5.39 15.18
CA ASN A 103 -4.97 5.94 13.83
C ASN A 103 -6.11 5.26 13.08
N GLY A 104 -6.99 4.57 13.81
CA GLY A 104 -8.16 3.89 13.26
C GLY A 104 -8.08 2.37 13.29
N GLU A 105 -9.22 1.75 13.03
CA GLU A 105 -9.38 0.31 13.02
C GLU A 105 -9.26 -0.23 11.58
N HIS A 106 -8.34 -1.17 11.38
CA HIS A 106 -8.13 -1.82 10.09
C HIS A 106 -7.58 -3.23 10.28
N ALA A 107 -7.88 -4.16 9.37
CA ALA A 107 -7.41 -5.55 9.45
C ALA A 107 -5.87 -5.66 9.52
N SER A 108 -5.13 -4.75 8.89
CA SER A 108 -3.67 -4.72 8.98
C SER A 108 -3.12 -4.51 10.39
N ASN A 109 -3.93 -3.95 11.31
CA ASN A 109 -3.54 -3.80 12.72
C ASN A 109 -3.28 -5.15 13.39
N LEU A 110 -3.89 -6.23 12.89
CA LEU A 110 -3.65 -7.59 13.39
C LEU A 110 -2.25 -8.12 13.04
N GLY A 111 -1.64 -7.63 11.96
CA GLY A 111 -0.38 -8.15 11.45
C GLY A 111 0.73 -8.19 12.51
N PRO A 112 1.15 -7.05 13.07
CA PRO A 112 2.20 -7.02 14.08
C PRO A 112 1.83 -7.79 15.36
N VAL A 113 0.54 -7.77 15.75
CA VAL A 113 0.08 -8.48 16.95
C VAL A 113 0.14 -9.99 16.77
N LEU A 114 -0.25 -10.49 15.58
CA LEU A 114 -0.12 -11.91 15.22
C LEU A 114 1.36 -12.31 15.12
N ALA A 115 2.18 -11.51 14.43
CA ALA A 115 3.60 -11.79 14.25
C ALA A 115 4.33 -11.91 15.61
N LYS A 116 4.13 -10.93 16.50
CA LYS A 116 4.72 -10.96 17.84
C LYS A 116 4.23 -12.15 18.65
N GLY A 117 2.91 -12.39 18.66
CA GLY A 117 2.33 -13.50 19.41
C GLY A 117 2.78 -14.88 18.91
N LEU A 118 3.13 -15.03 17.65
CA LEU A 118 3.71 -16.26 17.10
C LEU A 118 5.21 -16.37 17.38
N GLY A 119 5.97 -15.29 17.17
CA GLY A 119 7.40 -15.28 17.41
C GLY A 119 7.77 -15.48 18.89
N ASP A 120 7.04 -14.86 19.81
CA ASP A 120 7.29 -14.98 21.24
C ASP A 120 7.12 -16.43 21.75
N ARG A 121 6.32 -17.28 21.11
CA ARG A 121 6.12 -18.68 21.51
C ARG A 121 7.41 -19.52 21.38
N VAL A 122 8.26 -19.17 20.43
CA VAL A 122 9.48 -19.92 20.12
C VAL A 122 10.75 -19.08 20.28
N GLY A 123 10.60 -17.83 20.75
CA GLY A 123 11.72 -16.94 21.07
C GLY A 123 12.40 -16.31 19.85
N ILE A 124 11.73 -16.23 18.70
CA ILE A 124 12.28 -15.61 17.48
C ILE A 124 11.81 -14.16 17.32
N PRO A 125 12.60 -13.29 16.64
CA PRO A 125 12.27 -11.91 16.44
C PRO A 125 11.06 -11.74 15.51
N SER A 126 10.31 -10.65 15.72
CA SER A 126 9.17 -10.29 14.91
C SER A 126 9.31 -8.86 14.41
N TYR A 127 8.97 -8.65 13.11
CA TYR A 127 9.13 -7.40 12.42
C TYR A 127 7.86 -6.96 11.69
N PHE A 128 7.76 -5.67 11.40
CA PHE A 128 6.89 -5.12 10.37
C PHE A 128 7.68 -4.12 9.52
N ALA A 129 7.26 -3.89 8.29
CA ALA A 129 7.94 -2.98 7.39
C ALA A 129 6.98 -2.04 6.67
N ASP A 130 7.44 -0.83 6.43
CA ASP A 130 6.85 0.20 5.59
C ASP A 130 5.31 0.25 5.64
N PRO A 131 4.69 0.57 6.83
CA PRO A 131 3.24 0.67 6.95
C PRO A 131 2.71 1.82 6.07
N ILE A 132 1.40 1.80 5.79
CA ILE A 132 0.79 2.85 4.94
C ILE A 132 0.88 4.26 5.53
N VAL A 133 1.24 4.38 6.79
CA VAL A 133 1.44 5.63 7.56
C VAL A 133 2.91 6.06 7.63
N VAL A 134 3.77 5.52 6.74
CA VAL A 134 5.13 6.04 6.58
C VAL A 134 5.05 7.53 6.28
N ASP A 135 5.81 8.32 7.02
CA ASP A 135 5.84 9.77 6.87
C ASP A 135 7.29 10.29 6.78
N GLU A 136 7.64 10.69 5.57
CA GLU A 136 8.91 11.32 5.22
C GLU A 136 8.68 12.64 4.47
N LEU A 137 7.43 13.18 4.56
CA LEU A 137 7.08 14.43 3.88
C LEU A 137 8.01 15.56 4.31
N GLN A 138 8.54 16.29 3.33
CA GLN A 138 9.19 17.56 3.58
C GLN A 138 8.18 18.57 4.17
N GLU A 139 8.68 19.58 4.87
CA GLU A 139 7.81 20.55 5.56
C GLU A 139 6.80 21.21 4.61
N LEU A 140 7.24 21.66 3.44
CA LEU A 140 6.36 22.32 2.46
C LEU A 140 5.21 21.42 1.97
N ALA A 141 5.43 20.11 1.93
CA ALA A 141 4.42 19.15 1.50
C ALA A 141 3.27 18.95 2.50
N ARG A 142 3.43 19.42 3.74
CA ARG A 142 2.40 19.30 4.79
C ARG A 142 1.32 20.36 4.71
N TYR A 143 1.61 21.48 4.08
CA TYR A 143 0.65 22.57 3.98
C TYR A 143 -0.46 22.26 2.99
N SER A 144 -1.71 22.40 3.44
CA SER A 144 -2.89 22.46 2.58
C SER A 144 -3.27 23.90 2.30
N GLY A 145 -4.35 24.13 1.56
CA GLY A 145 -4.90 25.47 1.33
C GLY A 145 -5.64 26.07 2.53
N PHE A 146 -5.70 25.39 3.68
CA PHE A 146 -6.42 25.88 4.87
C PHE A 146 -5.59 25.62 6.13
N ALA A 147 -5.30 26.69 6.88
CA ALA A 147 -4.53 26.62 8.13
C ALA A 147 -5.23 25.72 9.16
N GLY A 148 -4.47 24.76 9.73
CA GLY A 148 -5.00 23.78 10.68
C GLY A 148 -5.61 22.52 10.05
N MET A 149 -5.58 22.39 8.72
CA MET A 149 -5.89 21.17 7.99
C MET A 149 -4.65 20.75 7.21
N GLU A 150 -3.72 20.08 7.86
CA GLU A 150 -2.49 19.61 7.21
C GLU A 150 -2.75 18.39 6.35
N ARG A 151 -1.88 18.20 5.34
CA ARG A 151 -1.86 17.00 4.52
C ARG A 151 -1.21 15.86 5.30
N GLU A 152 -1.72 14.66 5.10
CA GLU A 152 -1.24 13.45 5.76
C GLU A 152 -0.55 12.50 4.77
N SER A 153 0.53 11.87 5.22
CA SER A 153 1.21 10.83 4.47
C SER A 153 0.51 9.49 4.65
N ILE A 154 -0.31 9.11 3.67
CA ILE A 154 -1.00 7.82 3.64
C ILE A 154 -0.92 7.26 2.22
N PHE A 155 -0.06 6.28 1.99
CA PHE A 155 0.20 5.74 0.66
C PHE A 155 0.63 4.27 0.70
N HIS A 156 0.81 3.64 -0.46
CA HIS A 156 1.25 2.25 -0.58
C HIS A 156 2.78 2.13 -0.33
N ALA A 157 3.24 2.54 0.86
CA ALA A 157 4.64 2.71 1.18
C ALA A 157 5.50 1.47 0.89
N LEU A 158 5.06 0.30 1.33
CA LEU A 158 5.76 -0.97 1.11
C LEU A 158 6.00 -1.24 -0.40
N ASN A 159 4.97 -1.07 -1.23
CA ASN A 159 5.10 -1.24 -2.67
C ASN A 159 5.99 -0.16 -3.29
N HIS A 160 5.77 1.12 -2.96
CA HIS A 160 6.60 2.23 -3.45
C HIS A 160 8.09 2.01 -3.18
N LYS A 161 8.43 1.66 -1.94
CA LYS A 161 9.83 1.44 -1.53
C LYS A 161 10.44 0.19 -2.19
N SER A 162 9.68 -0.89 -2.30
CA SER A 162 10.14 -2.12 -2.94
C SER A 162 10.44 -1.89 -4.42
N VAL A 163 9.50 -1.32 -5.18
CA VAL A 163 9.73 -1.10 -6.62
C VAL A 163 10.81 -0.06 -6.88
N ALA A 164 10.94 0.97 -6.03
CA ALA A 164 12.01 1.96 -6.13
C ALA A 164 13.41 1.33 -5.95
N ARG A 165 13.57 0.44 -4.96
CA ARG A 165 14.82 -0.32 -4.76
C ARG A 165 15.11 -1.26 -5.93
N LYS A 166 14.09 -1.98 -6.43
CA LYS A 166 14.24 -2.87 -7.60
C LYS A 166 14.61 -2.09 -8.87
N ALA A 167 13.97 -0.94 -9.11
CA ALA A 167 14.32 -0.07 -10.24
C ALA A 167 15.74 0.45 -10.12
N ALA A 168 16.17 0.89 -8.95
CA ALA A 168 17.54 1.34 -8.71
C ALA A 168 18.56 0.24 -8.98
N ALA A 169 18.32 -0.97 -8.48
CA ALA A 169 19.17 -2.13 -8.75
C ALA A 169 19.27 -2.45 -10.25
N GLY A 170 18.14 -2.36 -10.98
CA GLY A 170 18.11 -2.52 -12.44
C GLY A 170 18.89 -1.46 -13.20
N LEU A 171 19.07 -0.27 -12.62
CA LEU A 171 19.91 0.82 -13.15
C LEU A 171 21.37 0.76 -12.67
N GLY A 172 21.74 -0.27 -11.87
CA GLY A 172 23.08 -0.40 -11.29
C GLY A 172 23.42 0.66 -10.24
N LYS A 173 22.39 1.23 -9.59
CA LYS A 173 22.50 2.29 -8.56
C LYS A 173 21.82 1.88 -7.28
N ARG A 174 22.14 2.57 -6.16
CA ARG A 174 21.37 2.45 -4.93
C ARG A 174 20.17 3.38 -4.98
N TYR A 175 19.10 3.03 -4.28
CA TYR A 175 17.88 3.84 -4.22
C TYR A 175 18.14 5.25 -3.64
N GLU A 176 19.07 5.37 -2.69
CA GLU A 176 19.50 6.62 -2.05
C GLU A 176 20.28 7.55 -2.99
N GLU A 177 20.60 7.09 -4.21
CA GLU A 177 21.30 7.89 -5.22
C GLU A 177 20.36 8.49 -6.26
N LEU A 178 19.07 8.09 -6.25
CA LEU A 178 18.10 8.42 -7.28
C LEU A 178 16.97 9.34 -6.80
N ASN A 179 16.45 10.12 -7.75
CA ASN A 179 15.17 10.80 -7.63
C ASN A 179 14.17 10.07 -8.54
N LEU A 180 13.12 9.51 -7.96
CA LEU A 180 12.15 8.70 -8.68
C LEU A 180 10.73 9.23 -8.43
N ILE A 181 9.85 9.04 -9.41
CA ILE A 181 8.42 9.19 -9.22
C ILE A 181 7.81 7.79 -9.26
N VAL A 182 7.07 7.41 -8.24
CA VAL A 182 6.37 6.12 -8.19
C VAL A 182 4.87 6.37 -8.21
N ALA A 183 4.20 5.79 -9.18
CA ALA A 183 2.74 5.78 -9.29
C ALA A 183 2.24 4.36 -9.07
N HIS A 184 1.64 4.13 -7.90
CA HIS A 184 0.94 2.88 -7.59
C HIS A 184 -0.50 2.98 -8.08
N LEU A 185 -0.86 2.07 -9.00
CA LEU A 185 -2.14 2.01 -9.69
C LEU A 185 -2.87 0.73 -9.29
N GLY A 186 -3.81 0.86 -8.37
CA GLY A 186 -4.59 -0.25 -7.82
C GLY A 186 -6.04 0.16 -7.52
N GLY A 187 -6.72 -0.57 -6.65
CA GLY A 187 -8.02 -0.15 -6.10
C GLY A 187 -7.95 1.22 -5.45
N GLY A 188 -6.81 1.54 -4.80
CA GLY A 188 -6.38 2.88 -4.46
C GLY A 188 -5.23 3.33 -5.36
N VAL A 189 -5.03 4.64 -5.50
CA VAL A 189 -3.94 5.26 -6.24
C VAL A 189 -3.09 6.09 -5.29
N SER A 190 -1.79 6.09 -5.46
CA SER A 190 -0.88 7.04 -4.83
C SER A 190 0.28 7.36 -5.77
N VAL A 191 0.66 8.62 -5.85
CA VAL A 191 1.79 9.08 -6.66
C VAL A 191 2.74 9.86 -5.77
N GLY A 192 3.98 9.37 -5.64
CA GLY A 192 4.96 9.92 -4.71
C GLY A 192 6.27 10.38 -5.38
N ALA A 193 6.81 11.48 -4.88
CA ALA A 193 8.12 11.98 -5.22
C ALA A 193 9.18 11.40 -4.26
N HIS A 194 10.06 10.59 -4.79
CA HIS A 194 11.16 9.97 -4.05
C HIS A 194 12.45 10.74 -4.28
N ARG A 195 13.01 11.32 -3.26
CA ARG A 195 14.31 12.03 -3.30
C ARG A 195 15.31 11.28 -2.43
N LYS A 196 16.33 10.68 -3.05
CA LYS A 196 17.45 10.05 -2.34
C LYS A 196 17.00 9.09 -1.24
N GLY A 197 16.12 8.16 -1.59
CA GLY A 197 15.62 7.12 -0.67
C GLY A 197 14.41 7.51 0.18
N LYS A 198 13.96 8.78 0.17
CA LYS A 198 12.82 9.27 0.96
C LYS A 198 11.65 9.69 0.10
N VAL A 199 10.42 9.45 0.55
CA VAL A 199 9.18 9.94 -0.09
C VAL A 199 8.87 11.31 0.48
N ILE A 200 9.32 12.36 -0.21
CA ILE A 200 9.27 13.74 0.30
C ILE A 200 7.94 14.45 0.03
N ASP A 201 7.13 13.93 -0.87
CA ASP A 201 5.75 14.34 -1.14
C ASP A 201 4.98 13.18 -1.76
N VAL A 202 3.67 13.12 -1.51
CA VAL A 202 2.80 12.10 -2.08
C VAL A 202 1.37 12.60 -2.18
N PHE A 203 0.71 12.36 -3.30
CA PHE A 203 -0.76 12.39 -3.33
C PHE A 203 -1.27 11.14 -2.63
N ASN A 204 -1.99 11.35 -1.53
CA ASN A 204 -2.42 10.27 -0.68
C ASN A 204 -3.59 9.47 -1.29
N THR A 205 -3.69 8.22 -0.89
CA THR A 205 -4.68 7.29 -1.48
C THR A 205 -6.13 7.53 -1.05
N ARG A 206 -6.40 8.50 -0.17
CA ARG A 206 -7.73 8.72 0.41
C ARG A 206 -8.51 9.84 -0.27
N GLU A 207 -7.87 10.98 -0.49
CA GLU A 207 -8.58 12.23 -0.75
C GLU A 207 -7.85 13.23 -1.65
N GLU A 208 -6.68 12.85 -2.17
CA GLU A 208 -5.87 13.71 -3.03
C GLU A 208 -5.61 13.08 -4.39
N GLY A 209 -5.14 13.90 -5.33
CA GLY A 209 -4.67 13.46 -6.64
C GLY A 209 -5.77 12.92 -7.55
N ALA A 210 -5.39 11.97 -8.39
CA ALA A 210 -6.26 11.35 -9.37
C ALA A 210 -7.38 10.53 -8.70
N MET A 211 -8.55 10.47 -9.36
CA MET A 211 -9.57 9.50 -8.97
C MET A 211 -9.00 8.07 -9.03
N CYS A 212 -9.54 7.16 -8.24
CA CYS A 212 -9.26 5.74 -8.36
C CYS A 212 -10.55 4.95 -8.65
N MET A 213 -10.54 3.63 -8.41
CA MET A 213 -11.70 2.80 -8.76
C MET A 213 -12.98 3.21 -8.02
N ASP A 214 -12.90 3.58 -6.74
CA ASP A 214 -14.06 3.88 -5.89
C ASP A 214 -13.93 5.16 -5.04
N ARG A 215 -12.89 5.96 -5.26
CA ARG A 215 -12.64 7.25 -4.58
C ARG A 215 -12.45 8.36 -5.58
N GLY A 216 -12.95 9.54 -5.24
CA GLY A 216 -12.98 10.68 -6.16
C GLY A 216 -11.64 11.38 -6.35
N GLY A 217 -10.66 11.16 -5.45
CA GLY A 217 -9.45 11.99 -5.44
C GLY A 217 -9.81 13.45 -5.18
N SER A 218 -9.19 14.34 -5.92
CA SER A 218 -9.47 15.78 -5.83
C SER A 218 -10.81 16.12 -6.47
N VAL A 219 -11.79 16.48 -5.64
CA VAL A 219 -13.13 16.93 -6.08
C VAL A 219 -13.35 18.41 -5.76
N PRO A 220 -14.19 19.15 -6.52
CA PRO A 220 -14.44 20.56 -6.26
C PRO A 220 -15.07 20.79 -4.88
N THR A 221 -14.38 21.52 -4.01
CA THR A 221 -14.76 21.72 -2.59
C THR A 221 -16.17 22.30 -2.44
N SER A 222 -16.56 23.27 -3.29
CA SER A 222 -17.93 23.85 -3.24
C SER A 222 -19.01 22.79 -3.45
N ARG A 223 -18.78 21.85 -4.37
CA ARG A 223 -19.74 20.77 -4.65
C ARG A 223 -19.78 19.75 -3.52
N VAL A 224 -18.65 19.47 -2.86
CA VAL A 224 -18.62 18.63 -1.66
C VAL A 224 -19.42 19.26 -0.53
N ILE A 225 -19.29 20.58 -0.31
CA ILE A 225 -20.06 21.30 0.70
C ILE A 225 -21.57 21.21 0.36
N GLU A 226 -21.97 21.56 -0.85
CA GLU A 226 -23.38 21.46 -1.30
C GLU A 226 -23.95 20.07 -1.06
N PHE A 227 -23.19 19.02 -1.41
CA PHE A 227 -23.59 17.64 -1.20
C PHE A 227 -23.71 17.31 0.30
N CYS A 228 -22.73 17.64 1.13
CA CYS A 228 -22.76 17.34 2.57
C CYS A 228 -23.92 18.06 3.30
N PHE A 229 -24.35 19.23 2.82
CA PHE A 229 -25.45 19.98 3.42
C PHE A 229 -26.81 19.78 2.70
N SER A 230 -26.92 18.84 1.75
CA SER A 230 -28.16 18.50 1.06
C SER A 230 -29.14 17.65 1.89
N GLY A 231 -28.85 17.39 3.16
CA GLY A 231 -29.66 16.54 4.04
C GLY A 231 -29.12 15.11 4.17
N VAL A 232 -27.99 14.76 3.52
CA VAL A 232 -27.35 13.45 3.68
C VAL A 232 -26.67 13.32 5.04
N SER A 233 -26.71 12.13 5.62
CA SER A 233 -25.98 11.85 6.86
C SER A 233 -24.47 11.83 6.64
N LYS A 234 -23.67 12.11 7.69
CA LYS A 234 -22.20 11.98 7.64
C LYS A 234 -21.76 10.59 7.17
N GLY A 235 -22.47 9.54 7.60
CA GLY A 235 -22.15 8.15 7.19
C GLY A 235 -22.37 7.94 5.70
N GLU A 236 -23.47 8.47 5.16
CA GLU A 236 -23.79 8.40 3.74
C GLU A 236 -22.84 9.25 2.89
N ALA A 237 -22.55 10.48 3.32
CA ALA A 237 -21.59 11.34 2.63
C ALA A 237 -20.23 10.66 2.52
N ARG A 238 -19.75 10.07 3.63
CA ARG A 238 -18.49 9.31 3.64
C ARG A 238 -18.54 8.08 2.72
N ARG A 239 -19.65 7.33 2.71
CA ARG A 239 -19.82 6.17 1.83
C ARG A 239 -19.73 6.57 0.37
N VAL A 240 -20.48 7.60 -0.04
CA VAL A 240 -20.51 8.09 -1.42
C VAL A 240 -19.14 8.61 -1.85
N LEU A 241 -18.54 9.53 -1.09
CA LEU A 241 -17.29 10.20 -1.48
C LEU A 241 -16.07 9.28 -1.42
N CYS A 242 -16.06 8.29 -0.51
CA CYS A 242 -14.87 7.45 -0.26
C CYS A 242 -15.00 6.00 -0.75
N ARG A 243 -16.16 5.57 -1.29
CA ARG A 243 -16.39 4.19 -1.74
C ARG A 243 -17.29 4.05 -2.97
N GLU A 244 -17.95 5.10 -3.40
CA GLU A 244 -18.89 5.08 -4.52
C GLU A 244 -18.66 6.22 -5.51
N SER A 245 -17.54 6.92 -5.37
CA SER A 245 -17.04 7.93 -6.31
C SER A 245 -16.00 7.34 -7.26
N GLY A 246 -15.14 8.17 -7.83
CA GLY A 246 -14.13 7.75 -8.79
C GLY A 246 -14.74 7.10 -10.03
N ILE A 247 -14.04 6.13 -10.60
CA ILE A 247 -14.50 5.39 -11.81
C ILE A 247 -15.85 4.72 -11.56
N TYR A 248 -16.09 4.19 -10.36
CA TYR A 248 -17.36 3.57 -10.00
C TYR A 248 -18.56 4.51 -10.16
N SER A 249 -18.40 5.81 -9.89
CA SER A 249 -19.50 6.76 -10.02
C SER A 249 -20.01 6.90 -11.46
N TYR A 250 -19.12 6.73 -12.43
CA TYR A 250 -19.43 6.78 -13.86
C TYR A 250 -19.88 5.42 -14.42
N LEU A 251 -19.10 4.38 -14.20
CA LEU A 251 -19.25 3.11 -14.93
C LEU A 251 -19.79 1.94 -14.09
N LYS A 252 -20.07 2.16 -12.80
CA LYS A 252 -20.62 1.17 -11.84
C LYS A 252 -19.81 -0.13 -11.73
N THR A 253 -18.50 -0.07 -12.02
CA THR A 253 -17.57 -1.17 -11.85
C THR A 253 -16.37 -0.74 -11.00
N ARG A 254 -15.80 -1.67 -10.24
CA ARG A 254 -14.53 -1.52 -9.50
C ARG A 254 -13.38 -2.29 -10.15
N GLU A 255 -13.67 -2.96 -11.27
CA GLU A 255 -12.68 -3.75 -12.00
C GLU A 255 -12.17 -2.96 -13.20
N PHE A 256 -10.91 -2.50 -13.14
CA PHE A 256 -10.33 -1.69 -14.21
C PHE A 256 -10.29 -2.43 -15.56
N ARG A 257 -10.16 -3.75 -15.54
CA ARG A 257 -10.22 -4.58 -16.74
C ARG A 257 -11.53 -4.41 -17.49
N GLU A 258 -12.66 -4.35 -16.79
CA GLU A 258 -13.97 -4.11 -17.42
C GLU A 258 -14.06 -2.72 -18.05
N VAL A 259 -13.45 -1.71 -17.41
CA VAL A 259 -13.36 -0.33 -17.96
C VAL A 259 -12.62 -0.36 -19.30
N GLU A 260 -11.45 -1.01 -19.32
CA GLU A 260 -10.63 -1.12 -20.52
C GLU A 260 -11.34 -1.91 -21.62
N GLU A 261 -11.94 -3.05 -21.30
CA GLU A 261 -12.69 -3.88 -22.25
C GLU A 261 -13.83 -3.09 -22.89
N LYS A 262 -14.66 -2.39 -22.12
CA LYS A 262 -15.76 -1.55 -22.62
C LYS A 262 -15.24 -0.40 -23.49
N ALA A 263 -14.22 0.32 -23.03
CA ALA A 263 -13.63 1.45 -23.75
C ALA A 263 -13.18 1.04 -25.16
N PHE A 264 -12.51 -0.09 -25.29
CA PHE A 264 -11.98 -0.56 -26.57
C PHE A 264 -12.97 -1.43 -27.37
N ALA A 265 -14.15 -1.75 -26.80
CA ALA A 265 -15.29 -2.30 -27.53
C ALA A 265 -16.20 -1.22 -28.18
N GLY A 266 -15.86 0.06 -28.03
CA GLY A 266 -16.59 1.16 -28.63
C GLY A 266 -17.53 1.93 -27.71
N ASP A 267 -17.52 1.65 -26.39
CA ASP A 267 -18.25 2.43 -25.41
C ASP A 267 -17.56 3.80 -25.21
N SER A 268 -18.24 4.86 -25.65
CA SER A 268 -17.69 6.23 -25.63
C SER A 268 -17.53 6.80 -24.21
N GLU A 269 -18.42 6.43 -23.28
CA GLU A 269 -18.34 6.85 -21.88
C GLU A 269 -17.15 6.17 -21.19
N ALA A 270 -17.02 4.86 -21.36
CA ALA A 270 -15.90 4.11 -20.82
C ALA A 270 -14.55 4.60 -21.40
N MET A 271 -14.49 4.92 -22.70
CA MET A 271 -13.30 5.49 -23.32
C MET A 271 -12.96 6.88 -22.74
N THR A 272 -13.97 7.70 -22.49
CA THR A 272 -13.76 9.01 -21.85
C THR A 272 -13.21 8.85 -20.45
N VAL A 273 -13.81 7.99 -19.63
CA VAL A 273 -13.37 7.73 -18.25
C VAL A 273 -11.95 7.15 -18.24
N PHE A 274 -11.64 6.20 -19.13
CA PHE A 274 -10.28 5.64 -19.29
C PHE A 274 -9.24 6.76 -19.57
N ARG A 275 -9.53 7.65 -20.51
CA ARG A 275 -8.64 8.78 -20.85
C ARG A 275 -8.52 9.80 -19.72
N VAL A 276 -9.63 10.11 -19.04
CA VAL A 276 -9.62 11.00 -17.88
C VAL A 276 -8.77 10.44 -16.76
N PHE A 277 -8.85 9.14 -16.50
CA PHE A 277 -8.02 8.48 -15.49
C PHE A 277 -6.52 8.59 -15.84
N ALA A 278 -6.14 8.24 -17.08
CA ALA A 278 -4.76 8.41 -17.55
C ALA A 278 -4.27 9.87 -17.46
N TYR A 279 -5.12 10.82 -17.83
CA TYR A 279 -4.82 12.25 -17.80
C TYR A 279 -4.60 12.77 -16.37
N GLN A 280 -5.43 12.35 -15.41
CA GLN A 280 -5.28 12.75 -14.02
C GLN A 280 -3.99 12.18 -13.41
N LEU A 281 -3.69 10.90 -13.68
CA LEU A 281 -2.44 10.27 -13.26
C LEU A 281 -1.22 10.99 -13.83
N ALA A 282 -1.25 11.36 -15.09
CA ALA A 282 -0.17 12.11 -15.73
C ALA A 282 0.02 13.49 -15.10
N LYS A 283 -1.06 14.17 -14.70
CA LYS A 283 -0.98 15.44 -13.95
C LYS A 283 -0.30 15.26 -12.59
N ASP A 284 -0.66 14.21 -11.87
CA ASP A 284 -0.06 13.92 -10.57
C ASP A 284 1.43 13.60 -10.69
N ILE A 285 1.80 12.81 -11.71
CA ILE A 285 3.22 12.54 -12.03
C ILE A 285 3.95 13.84 -12.37
N GLY A 286 3.36 14.73 -13.18
CA GLY A 286 3.91 16.04 -13.50
C GLY A 286 4.11 16.94 -12.29
N ALA A 287 3.14 16.93 -11.36
CA ALA A 287 3.25 17.66 -10.09
C ALA A 287 4.40 17.14 -9.23
N MET A 288 4.57 15.80 -9.14
CA MET A 288 5.73 15.20 -8.44
C MET A 288 7.06 15.50 -9.15
N GLY A 289 7.03 15.68 -10.48
CA GLY A 289 8.18 16.20 -11.23
C GLY A 289 8.60 17.59 -10.76
N ALA A 290 7.66 18.49 -10.54
CA ALA A 290 7.92 19.82 -10.01
C ALA A 290 8.48 19.78 -8.57
N VAL A 291 7.97 18.86 -7.71
CA VAL A 291 8.49 18.63 -6.36
C VAL A 291 9.98 18.22 -6.39
N LEU A 292 10.38 17.47 -7.41
CA LEU A 292 11.77 17.04 -7.64
C LEU A 292 12.57 18.06 -8.48
N GLU A 293 12.05 19.27 -8.70
CA GLU A 293 12.70 20.32 -9.50
C GLU A 293 13.06 19.83 -10.93
N PHE A 294 12.24 18.91 -11.46
CA PHE A 294 12.41 18.21 -12.73
C PHE A 294 13.71 17.40 -12.85
N GLN A 295 14.39 17.15 -11.72
CA GLN A 295 15.56 16.27 -11.66
C GLN A 295 15.07 14.84 -11.34
N VAL A 296 14.55 14.15 -12.36
CA VAL A 296 13.92 12.83 -12.23
C VAL A 296 14.74 11.79 -13.00
N ASP A 297 15.22 10.76 -12.30
CA ASP A 297 15.97 9.65 -12.92
C ASP A 297 15.05 8.60 -13.56
N GLY A 298 13.80 8.49 -13.09
CA GLY A 298 12.82 7.56 -13.65
C GLY A 298 11.42 7.69 -13.04
N ILE A 299 10.42 7.27 -13.82
CA ILE A 299 9.01 7.19 -13.42
C ILE A 299 8.63 5.72 -13.38
N ILE A 300 8.09 5.24 -12.26
CA ILE A 300 7.72 3.84 -12.08
C ILE A 300 6.20 3.74 -12.04
N LEU A 301 5.61 2.95 -12.95
CA LEU A 301 4.20 2.57 -12.93
C LEU A 301 4.09 1.16 -12.33
N THR A 302 3.39 1.04 -11.20
CA THR A 302 3.26 -0.21 -10.44
C THR A 302 1.82 -0.43 -9.97
N GLY A 303 1.56 -1.51 -9.22
CA GLY A 303 0.21 -1.91 -8.82
C GLY A 303 -0.50 -2.78 -9.84
N GLY A 304 -1.66 -3.32 -9.47
CA GLY A 304 -2.40 -4.28 -10.30
C GLY A 304 -2.87 -3.69 -11.63
N ILE A 305 -3.26 -2.41 -11.66
CA ILE A 305 -3.73 -1.74 -12.88
C ILE A 305 -2.59 -1.48 -13.87
N ALA A 306 -1.33 -1.43 -13.41
CA ALA A 306 -0.16 -1.30 -14.28
C ALA A 306 0.07 -2.53 -15.20
N HIS A 307 -0.72 -3.61 -15.06
CA HIS A 307 -0.78 -4.68 -16.06
C HIS A 307 -1.43 -4.25 -17.38
N SER A 308 -2.19 -3.14 -17.40
CA SER A 308 -2.76 -2.60 -18.64
C SER A 308 -1.69 -1.91 -19.48
N ASP A 309 -1.32 -2.53 -20.61
CA ASP A 309 -0.40 -1.95 -21.59
C ASP A 309 -0.95 -0.64 -22.15
N ARG A 310 -2.26 -0.59 -22.40
CA ARG A 310 -2.94 0.58 -22.98
C ARG A 310 -2.93 1.78 -22.03
N LEU A 311 -3.21 1.55 -20.76
CA LEU A 311 -3.18 2.63 -19.76
C LEU A 311 -1.74 3.13 -19.57
N CYS A 312 -0.77 2.23 -19.42
CA CYS A 312 0.62 2.61 -19.26
C CYS A 312 1.14 3.39 -20.48
N ALA A 313 0.78 2.98 -21.71
CA ALA A 313 1.12 3.71 -22.92
C ALA A 313 0.49 5.10 -22.95
N GLU A 314 -0.80 5.22 -22.56
CA GLU A 314 -1.51 6.50 -22.53
C GLU A 314 -0.90 7.45 -21.49
N ILE A 315 -0.55 6.97 -20.28
CA ILE A 315 0.17 7.77 -19.27
C ILE A 315 1.53 8.18 -19.81
N THR A 316 2.30 7.23 -20.36
CA THR A 316 3.64 7.48 -20.89
C THR A 316 3.65 8.56 -21.96
N ARG A 317 2.62 8.62 -22.82
CA ARG A 317 2.48 9.67 -23.83
C ARG A 317 2.53 11.09 -23.25
N TYR A 318 2.02 11.29 -22.04
CA TYR A 318 2.03 12.60 -21.36
C TYR A 318 3.36 12.90 -20.66
N VAL A 319 4.03 11.87 -20.11
CA VAL A 319 5.11 12.09 -19.12
C VAL A 319 6.50 11.70 -19.61
N ARG A 320 6.64 11.12 -20.81
CA ARG A 320 7.91 10.60 -21.35
C ARG A 320 9.02 11.65 -21.49
N GLU A 321 8.67 12.92 -21.66
CA GLU A 321 9.65 14.01 -21.75
C GLU A 321 10.22 14.41 -20.37
N LEU A 322 9.59 13.94 -19.27
CA LEU A 322 10.04 14.20 -17.92
C LEU A 322 11.17 13.25 -17.52
N ALA A 323 11.00 11.95 -17.73
CA ALA A 323 11.99 10.91 -17.45
C ALA A 323 11.59 9.57 -18.10
N PRO A 324 12.52 8.59 -18.19
CA PRO A 324 12.20 7.22 -18.62
C PRO A 324 11.09 6.60 -17.75
N VAL A 325 10.12 5.96 -18.41
CA VAL A 325 9.01 5.27 -17.73
C VAL A 325 9.33 3.79 -17.61
N LEU A 326 9.39 3.30 -16.36
CA LEU A 326 9.61 1.91 -16.00
C LEU A 326 8.27 1.29 -15.57
N ARG A 327 7.90 0.21 -16.21
CA ARG A 327 6.69 -0.52 -15.85
C ARG A 327 7.05 -1.72 -14.98
N MET A 328 6.54 -1.74 -13.76
CA MET A 328 6.76 -2.78 -12.76
C MET A 328 5.42 -3.19 -12.14
N PRO A 329 4.55 -3.90 -12.90
CA PRO A 329 3.18 -4.17 -12.48
C PRO A 329 3.12 -5.16 -11.33
N GLY A 330 2.01 -5.10 -10.57
CA GLY A 330 1.72 -6.00 -9.46
C GLY A 330 2.06 -5.42 -8.10
N GLU A 331 1.71 -6.19 -7.09
CA GLU A 331 1.90 -5.88 -5.67
C GLU A 331 2.56 -7.09 -5.00
N GLU A 332 3.87 -7.16 -5.05
CA GLU A 332 4.61 -8.27 -4.42
C GLU A 332 4.79 -8.04 -2.91
N GLU A 333 3.68 -7.71 -2.20
CA GLU A 333 3.72 -7.36 -0.77
C GLU A 333 4.42 -8.43 0.10
N MET A 334 4.13 -9.72 -0.16
CA MET A 334 4.73 -10.81 0.62
C MET A 334 6.25 -10.87 0.44
N ARG A 335 6.71 -10.72 -0.80
CA ARG A 335 8.14 -10.64 -1.14
C ARG A 335 8.78 -9.38 -0.54
N ALA A 336 8.13 -8.23 -0.64
CA ALA A 336 8.64 -6.97 -0.09
C ALA A 336 8.82 -7.05 1.44
N LEU A 337 7.91 -7.71 2.15
CA LEU A 337 8.02 -7.97 3.59
C LEU A 337 9.18 -8.93 3.91
N ALA A 338 9.34 -10.00 3.11
CA ALA A 338 10.44 -10.95 3.26
C ALA A 338 11.80 -10.26 3.03
N GLU A 339 11.95 -9.53 1.92
CA GLU A 339 13.15 -8.75 1.61
C GLU A 339 13.50 -7.75 2.73
N SER A 340 12.48 -7.13 3.35
CA SER A 340 12.67 -6.19 4.46
C SER A 340 13.20 -6.89 5.72
N ALA A 341 12.65 -8.05 6.07
CA ALA A 341 13.13 -8.82 7.21
C ALA A 341 14.52 -9.43 6.95
N LEU A 342 14.76 -9.92 5.73
CA LEU A 342 16.08 -10.47 5.35
C LEU A 342 17.20 -9.44 5.46
N ARG A 343 16.97 -8.20 5.05
CA ARG A 343 17.99 -7.15 5.22
C ARG A 343 18.41 -7.02 6.69
N VAL A 344 17.45 -7.08 7.62
CA VAL A 344 17.76 -7.01 9.06
C VAL A 344 18.51 -8.27 9.51
N LEU A 345 18.10 -9.45 9.10
CA LEU A 345 18.78 -10.70 9.45
C LEU A 345 20.21 -10.77 8.88
N HIS A 346 20.44 -10.09 7.74
CA HIS A 346 21.77 -9.97 7.12
C HIS A 346 22.59 -8.78 7.63
N GLY A 347 22.13 -8.08 8.69
CA GLY A 347 22.92 -7.10 9.42
C GLY A 347 22.51 -5.62 9.24
N GLU A 348 21.43 -5.32 8.49
CA GLU A 348 20.83 -3.99 8.55
C GLU A 348 20.21 -3.77 9.93
N GLU A 349 20.35 -2.57 10.50
CA GLU A 349 19.78 -2.26 11.79
C GLU A 349 18.26 -2.11 11.69
N ALA A 350 17.51 -2.86 12.52
CA ALA A 350 16.08 -2.68 12.64
C ALA A 350 15.75 -1.40 13.41
N ASN A 351 14.81 -0.63 12.89
CA ASN A 351 14.32 0.56 13.57
C ASN A 351 13.59 0.20 14.88
N THR A 352 13.65 1.12 15.83
CA THR A 352 12.86 1.09 17.07
C THR A 352 11.66 2.01 16.93
N TYR A 353 10.49 1.52 17.36
CA TYR A 353 9.22 2.25 17.33
C TYR A 353 9.05 3.16 18.54
#